data_196375758046bbf33e808af000000fec
#
_entry.id   196375758046bbf33e808af000000fec
#
_cell.length_a   1.000
_cell.length_b   1.000
_cell.length_c   1.000
_cell.angle_alpha   90.00
_cell.angle_beta   90.00
_cell.angle_gamma   90.00
#
_symmetry.space_group_name_H-M   'P 1'
#
loop_
_entity.id
_entity.type
_entity.pdbx_description
1 polymer ?
#
loop_
_entity_poly.entity_id
_entity_poly.type
_entity_poly.pdbx_seq_one_letter_code
_entity_poly.pdbx_strand_id
1 'polypeptide(L)'
;MTIVVAYADTPPGHAAVTAAVAESRGGEAVVIVPAVRDERVPDVAELEGRWPELAGRVEVERGDLGDPSDTVIQVSQRLDARLVVLGLRARTPVGKLVFGSTAQRILLDATCPVLAVKPSVAGP
;
A
#
# COMPACT_ATOMS: atom_id res chain seq x y z
N MET A 1 9.66 -13.95 -0.30
CA MET A 1 8.38 -13.52 0.25
C MET A 1 7.92 -12.23 -0.41
N THR A 2 6.74 -11.78 -0.12
CA THR A 2 6.13 -10.67 -0.84
C THR A 2 5.52 -9.67 0.12
N ILE A 3 5.67 -8.38 -0.18
CA ILE A 3 4.96 -7.31 0.50
C ILE A 3 3.93 -6.75 -0.49
N VAL A 4 2.70 -6.56 -0.03
CA VAL A 4 1.63 -5.95 -0.82
C VAL A 4 1.38 -4.55 -0.31
N VAL A 5 1.33 -3.57 -1.22
CA VAL A 5 1.05 -2.18 -0.88
C VAL A 5 -0.32 -1.81 -1.40
N ALA A 6 -1.19 -1.34 -0.52
CA ALA A 6 -2.47 -0.74 -0.89
C ALA A 6 -2.18 0.69 -1.33
N TYR A 7 -2.15 0.91 -2.63
CA TYR A 7 -1.61 2.14 -3.22
C TYR A 7 -2.69 3.13 -3.62
N ALA A 8 -2.42 4.40 -3.35
CA ALA A 8 -3.12 5.54 -3.93
C ALA A 8 -2.08 6.56 -4.34
N ASP A 9 -2.34 7.31 -5.42
CA ASP A 9 -1.42 8.34 -5.90
C ASP A 9 -1.59 9.63 -5.09
N THR A 10 -1.33 9.52 -3.81
CA THR A 10 -1.48 10.57 -2.80
C THR A 10 -0.32 10.46 -1.83
N PRO A 11 -0.06 11.51 -1.00
CA PRO A 11 1.00 11.41 0.00
C PRO A 11 0.93 10.18 0.90
N PRO A 12 -0.24 9.76 1.43
CA PRO A 12 -0.31 8.50 2.18
C PRO A 12 0.08 7.28 1.37
N GLY A 13 -0.35 7.20 0.11
CA GLY A 13 0.01 6.09 -0.77
C GLY A 13 1.51 6.04 -1.05
N HIS A 14 2.13 7.20 -1.26
CA HIS A 14 3.56 7.29 -1.47
C HIS A 14 4.33 6.91 -0.20
N ALA A 15 3.86 7.34 0.95
CA ALA A 15 4.45 6.96 2.24
C ALA A 15 4.39 5.44 2.46
N ALA A 16 3.30 4.81 2.03
CA ALA A 16 3.16 3.35 2.12
C ALA A 16 4.22 2.64 1.28
N VAL A 17 4.49 3.12 0.06
CA VAL A 17 5.55 2.52 -0.77
C VAL A 17 6.92 2.70 -0.12
N THR A 18 7.21 3.89 0.37
CA THR A 18 8.47 4.16 1.06
C THR A 18 8.65 3.25 2.27
N ALA A 19 7.59 3.06 3.05
CA ALA A 19 7.62 2.14 4.20
C ALA A 19 7.84 0.70 3.76
N ALA A 20 7.20 0.27 2.66
CA ALA A 20 7.38 -1.07 2.13
C ALA A 20 8.83 -1.31 1.71
N VAL A 21 9.46 -0.31 1.07
CA VAL A 21 10.88 -0.39 0.72
C VAL A 21 11.73 -0.59 1.97
N ALA A 22 11.48 0.20 3.01
CA ALA A 22 12.23 0.11 4.26
C ALA A 22 12.03 -1.25 4.97
N GLU A 23 10.85 -1.84 4.85
CA GLU A 23 10.53 -3.12 5.48
C GLU A 23 10.96 -4.31 4.65
N SER A 24 11.22 -4.12 3.36
CA SER A 24 11.57 -5.25 2.48
C SER A 24 12.92 -5.86 2.84
N ARG A 25 12.97 -7.17 2.71
CA ARG A 25 14.18 -7.95 3.01
C ARG A 25 14.81 -8.39 1.70
N GLY A 26 16.09 -8.23 1.59
CA GLY A 26 16.96 -8.65 0.49
C GLY A 26 16.28 -9.12 -0.79
N GLY A 27 15.85 -8.20 -1.67
CA GLY A 27 15.24 -8.58 -2.94
C GLY A 27 13.79 -9.04 -2.87
N GLU A 28 13.13 -8.90 -1.72
CA GLU A 28 11.72 -9.26 -1.56
C GLU A 28 10.85 -8.49 -2.56
N ALA A 29 9.92 -9.19 -3.19
CA ALA A 29 9.01 -8.56 -4.16
C ALA A 29 8.04 -7.62 -3.47
N VAL A 30 7.80 -6.47 -4.08
CA VAL A 30 6.81 -5.50 -3.64
C VAL A 30 5.74 -5.40 -4.72
N VAL A 31 4.51 -5.71 -4.35
CA VAL A 31 3.37 -5.72 -5.26
C VAL A 31 2.46 -4.55 -4.95
N ILE A 32 2.26 -3.70 -5.93
CA ILE A 32 1.43 -2.49 -5.81
C ILE A 32 0.03 -2.84 -6.26
N VAL A 33 -0.95 -2.63 -5.38
CA VAL A 33 -2.37 -2.88 -5.68
C VAL A 33 -3.12 -1.57 -5.52
N PRO A 34 -3.81 -1.10 -6.56
CA PRO A 34 -4.60 0.13 -6.45
C PRO A 34 -5.67 -0.02 -5.38
N ALA A 35 -5.72 0.95 -4.47
CA ALA A 35 -6.69 0.98 -3.38
C ALA A 35 -7.78 2.03 -3.58
N VAL A 36 -7.84 2.64 -4.76
CA VAL A 36 -8.85 3.63 -5.12
C VAL A 36 -9.38 3.28 -6.50
N ARG A 37 -10.70 3.33 -6.64
CA ARG A 37 -11.35 3.04 -7.92
C ARG A 37 -10.99 4.11 -8.94
N ASP A 38 -10.91 3.67 -10.19
CA ASP A 38 -10.75 4.56 -11.36
C ASP A 38 -9.53 5.49 -11.27
N GLU A 39 -8.63 5.20 -10.36
CA GLU A 39 -7.41 5.98 -10.26
C GLU A 39 -6.39 5.49 -11.28
N ARG A 40 -5.63 6.42 -11.82
CA ARG A 40 -4.50 6.08 -12.67
C ARG A 40 -3.47 5.30 -11.85
N VAL A 41 -3.09 4.15 -12.37
CA VAL A 41 -2.08 3.32 -11.71
C VAL A 41 -0.75 3.54 -12.43
N PRO A 42 0.32 3.88 -11.71
CA PRO A 42 1.63 4.00 -12.33
C PRO A 42 2.10 2.65 -12.86
N ASP A 43 2.88 2.67 -13.92
CA ASP A 43 3.49 1.45 -14.43
C ASP A 43 4.79 1.13 -13.67
N VAL A 44 5.35 -0.04 -13.94
CA VAL A 44 6.58 -0.47 -13.27
C VAL A 44 7.73 0.51 -13.48
N ALA A 45 7.87 1.05 -14.67
CA ALA A 45 8.95 2.00 -14.96
C ALA A 45 8.83 3.27 -14.13
N GLU A 46 7.62 3.79 -13.99
CA GLU A 46 7.38 4.97 -13.15
C GLU A 46 7.71 4.69 -11.69
N LEU A 47 7.32 3.52 -11.19
CA LEU A 47 7.60 3.12 -9.82
C LEU A 47 9.10 2.96 -9.58
N GLU A 48 9.80 2.33 -10.48
CA GLU A 48 11.25 2.15 -10.38
C GLU A 48 11.99 3.48 -10.46
N GLY A 49 11.49 4.41 -11.28
CA GLY A 49 12.06 5.75 -11.36
C GLY A 49 11.93 6.54 -10.07
N ARG A 50 10.81 6.37 -9.38
CA ARG A 50 10.53 7.08 -8.14
C ARG A 50 11.14 6.39 -6.93
N TRP A 51 11.16 5.06 -6.92
CA TRP A 51 11.77 4.26 -5.87
C TRP A 51 12.80 3.32 -6.49
N PRO A 52 14.01 3.80 -6.79
CA PRO A 52 15.03 2.98 -7.47
C PRO A 52 15.37 1.68 -6.74
N GLU A 53 15.17 1.63 -5.45
CA GLU A 53 15.40 0.43 -4.64
C GLU A 53 14.50 -0.73 -5.07
N LEU A 54 13.40 -0.44 -5.74
CA LEU A 54 12.46 -1.46 -6.21
C LEU A 54 12.81 -2.03 -7.59
N ALA A 55 13.88 -1.55 -8.21
CA ALA A 55 14.24 -2.00 -9.55
C ALA A 55 14.37 -3.52 -9.62
N GLY A 56 13.65 -4.12 -10.56
CA GLY A 56 13.65 -5.56 -10.77
C GLY A 56 12.79 -6.37 -9.80
N ARG A 57 12.11 -5.75 -8.85
CA ARG A 57 11.31 -6.48 -7.86
C ARG A 57 9.96 -5.84 -7.53
N VAL A 58 9.50 -4.92 -8.36
CA VAL A 58 8.18 -4.32 -8.19
C VAL A 58 7.23 -4.84 -9.26
N GLU A 59 6.00 -5.10 -8.87
CA GLU A 59 4.93 -5.52 -9.77
C GLU A 59 3.69 -4.70 -9.47
N VAL A 60 2.83 -4.55 -10.47
CA VAL A 60 1.54 -3.91 -10.33
C VAL A 60 0.46 -4.95 -10.58
N GLU A 61 -0.42 -5.12 -9.62
CA GLU A 61 -1.51 -6.09 -9.67
C GLU A 61 -2.83 -5.35 -9.69
N ARG A 62 -3.58 -5.46 -10.77
CA ARG A 62 -4.94 -4.91 -10.83
C ARG A 62 -5.90 -6.06 -10.65
N GLY A 63 -6.82 -5.93 -9.71
CA GLY A 63 -7.83 -6.94 -9.51
C GLY A 63 -9.05 -6.70 -10.38
N ASP A 64 -9.82 -7.75 -10.54
CA ASP A 64 -11.11 -7.68 -11.25
C ASP A 64 -12.27 -7.40 -10.31
N LEU A 65 -11.99 -7.29 -9.01
CA LEU A 65 -13.01 -7.07 -8.01
C LEU A 65 -13.42 -5.60 -7.98
N GLY A 66 -14.71 -5.37 -7.75
CA GLY A 66 -15.23 -4.01 -7.71
C GLY A 66 -14.73 -3.20 -6.54
N ASP A 67 -14.46 -3.84 -5.40
CA ASP A 67 -14.03 -3.17 -4.18
C ASP A 67 -12.51 -3.24 -4.01
N PRO A 68 -11.83 -2.09 -3.92
CA PRO A 68 -10.37 -2.07 -3.77
C PRO A 68 -9.86 -2.83 -2.53
N SER A 69 -10.57 -2.80 -1.42
CA SER A 69 -10.15 -3.53 -0.23
C SER A 69 -10.18 -5.03 -0.45
N ASP A 70 -11.20 -5.53 -1.14
CA ASP A 70 -11.28 -6.95 -1.49
C ASP A 70 -10.13 -7.36 -2.39
N THR A 71 -9.76 -6.51 -3.34
CA THR A 71 -8.63 -6.77 -4.23
C THR A 71 -7.33 -6.89 -3.45
N VAL A 72 -7.05 -5.96 -2.55
CA VAL A 72 -5.84 -5.99 -1.73
C VAL A 72 -5.79 -7.27 -0.89
N ILE A 73 -6.89 -7.61 -0.23
CA ILE A 73 -6.97 -8.79 0.63
C ILE A 73 -6.76 -10.06 -0.20
N GLN A 74 -7.44 -10.16 -1.35
CA GLN A 74 -7.34 -11.34 -2.19
C GLN A 74 -5.95 -11.52 -2.78
N VAL A 75 -5.32 -10.45 -3.25
CA VAL A 75 -3.95 -10.50 -3.77
C VAL A 75 -2.98 -10.93 -2.66
N SER A 76 -3.14 -10.38 -1.46
CA SER A 76 -2.27 -10.74 -0.34
C SER A 76 -2.38 -12.23 0.03
N GLN A 77 -3.59 -12.78 -0.03
CA GLN A 77 -3.81 -14.20 0.24
C GLN A 77 -3.23 -15.07 -0.87
N ARG A 78 -3.49 -14.71 -2.11
CA ARG A 78 -3.02 -15.48 -3.27
C ARG A 78 -1.50 -15.55 -3.33
N LEU A 79 -0.83 -14.46 -2.98
CA LEU A 79 0.63 -14.37 -3.01
C LEU A 79 1.27 -14.79 -1.69
N ASP A 80 0.47 -15.19 -0.70
CA ASP A 80 0.97 -15.50 0.65
C ASP A 80 1.85 -14.36 1.17
N ALA A 81 1.35 -13.15 1.11
CA ALA A 81 2.12 -11.97 1.47
C ALA A 81 2.52 -12.00 2.95
N ARG A 82 3.75 -11.59 3.19
CA ARG A 82 4.28 -11.46 4.55
C ARG A 82 3.71 -10.24 5.26
N LEU A 83 3.33 -9.22 4.51
CA LEU A 83 2.96 -7.93 5.05
C LEU A 83 2.10 -7.18 4.02
N VAL A 84 1.07 -6.50 4.51
CA VAL A 84 0.33 -5.51 3.72
C VAL A 84 0.66 -4.15 4.31
N VAL A 85 1.01 -3.19 3.46
CA VAL A 85 1.32 -1.82 3.88
C VAL A 85 0.28 -0.87 3.30
N LEU A 86 -0.25 0.01 4.13
CA LEU A 86 -1.18 1.04 3.70
C LEU A 86 -0.86 2.37 4.39
N GLY A 87 -1.23 3.47 3.77
CA GLY A 87 -1.07 4.78 4.35
C GLY A 87 -2.38 5.29 4.93
N LEU A 88 -2.31 5.88 6.09
CA LEU A 88 -3.47 6.51 6.71
C LEU A 88 -3.57 7.96 6.26
N ARG A 89 -4.81 8.44 6.15
CA ARG A 89 -5.08 9.82 5.75
C ARG A 89 -4.70 10.80 6.85
N ALA A 90 -4.85 12.07 6.56
CA ALA A 90 -4.49 13.14 7.49
C ALA A 90 -5.21 13.00 8.83
N ARG A 91 -4.62 13.57 9.86
CA ARG A 91 -5.25 13.65 11.19
C ARG A 91 -6.33 14.71 11.20
N THR A 92 -7.32 14.53 12.08
CA THR A 92 -8.29 15.59 12.37
C THR A 92 -7.59 16.73 13.12
N PRO A 93 -8.22 17.93 13.19
CA PRO A 93 -7.66 19.04 13.97
C PRO A 93 -7.38 18.71 15.43
N VAL A 94 -8.08 17.73 16.01
CA VAL A 94 -7.85 17.28 17.39
C VAL A 94 -6.81 16.16 17.47
N GLY A 95 -6.13 15.86 16.40
CA GLY A 95 -5.03 14.89 16.39
C GLY A 95 -5.44 13.44 16.19
N LYS A 96 -6.71 13.15 15.94
CA LYS A 96 -7.18 11.79 15.71
C LYS A 96 -6.87 11.36 14.29
N LEU A 97 -6.44 10.12 14.12
CA LEU A 97 -6.23 9.54 12.81
C LEU A 97 -7.58 9.28 12.13
N VAL A 98 -7.63 9.54 10.83
CA VAL A 98 -8.80 9.25 10.02
C VAL A 98 -8.54 7.98 9.22
N PHE A 99 -9.40 6.99 9.43
CA PHE A 99 -9.35 5.74 8.68
C PHE A 99 -10.42 5.80 7.60
N GLY A 100 -10.01 5.69 6.34
CA GLY A 100 -10.96 5.49 5.26
C GLY A 100 -11.56 4.09 5.34
N SER A 101 -12.70 3.88 4.68
CA SER A 101 -13.36 2.57 4.68
C SER A 101 -12.47 1.46 4.12
N THR A 102 -11.69 1.76 3.08
CA THR A 102 -10.76 0.78 2.49
C THR A 102 -9.69 0.35 3.50
N ALA A 103 -9.05 1.32 4.17
CA ALA A 103 -8.03 1.02 5.17
C ALA A 103 -8.61 0.22 6.33
N GLN A 104 -9.78 0.62 6.82
CA GLN A 104 -10.44 -0.06 7.92
C GLN A 104 -10.74 -1.52 7.58
N ARG A 105 -11.26 -1.76 6.41
CA ARG A 105 -11.59 -3.12 5.98
C ARG A 105 -10.34 -3.98 5.82
N ILE A 106 -9.26 -3.44 5.25
CA ILE A 106 -8.01 -4.18 5.14
C ILE A 106 -7.48 -4.53 6.53
N LEU A 107 -7.49 -3.59 7.46
CA LEU A 107 -7.02 -3.83 8.82
C LEU A 107 -7.81 -4.94 9.52
N LEU A 108 -9.13 -5.01 9.28
CA LEU A 108 -9.99 -6.00 9.94
C LEU A 108 -9.95 -7.37 9.26
N ASP A 109 -9.81 -7.42 7.95
CA ASP A 109 -10.03 -8.64 7.19
C ASP A 109 -8.76 -9.26 6.59
N ALA A 110 -7.64 -8.56 6.58
CA ALA A 110 -6.39 -9.14 6.07
C ALA A 110 -5.95 -10.32 6.95
N THR A 111 -5.41 -11.36 6.30
CA THR A 111 -4.98 -12.57 6.99
C THR A 111 -3.50 -12.57 7.34
N CYS A 112 -2.78 -11.51 7.00
CA CYS A 112 -1.38 -11.30 7.36
C CYS A 112 -1.23 -9.99 8.12
N PRO A 113 -0.07 -9.74 8.72
CA PRO A 113 0.18 -8.45 9.38
C PRO A 113 -0.01 -7.27 8.46
N VAL A 114 -0.54 -6.19 9.00
CA VAL A 114 -0.77 -4.94 8.27
C VAL A 114 0.02 -3.82 8.94
N LEU A 115 0.84 -3.14 8.17
CA LEU A 115 1.55 -1.94 8.62
C LEU A 115 0.78 -0.72 8.14
N ALA A 116 0.17 -0.01 9.06
CA ALA A 116 -0.53 1.23 8.76
C ALA A 116 0.43 2.40 9.01
N VAL A 117 0.79 3.09 7.92
CA VAL A 117 1.74 4.20 8.00
C VAL A 117 0.98 5.46 8.36
N LYS A 118 1.29 6.03 9.50
CA LYS A 118 0.66 7.26 9.96
C LYS A 118 1.08 8.43 9.06
N PRO A 119 0.19 9.42 8.85
CA PRO A 119 0.59 10.61 8.12
C PRO A 119 1.76 11.26 8.83
N SER A 120 2.72 11.74 8.03
CA SER A 120 3.84 12.43 8.64
C SER A 120 3.29 13.61 9.42
N VAL A 121 3.74 13.76 10.66
CA VAL A 121 3.53 14.99 11.40
C VAL A 121 4.40 15.99 10.66
N ALA A 122 3.86 16.59 9.62
CA ALA A 122 4.52 17.72 9.03
C ALA A 122 4.78 18.65 10.20
N GLY A 123 6.01 18.84 10.50
CA GLY A 123 6.39 19.89 11.38
C GLY A 123 5.64 21.13 10.94
N PRO A 124 5.46 22.04 11.80
CA PRO A 124 4.62 23.17 11.53
C PRO A 124 4.88 23.72 10.17
#